data_53c181971a310b53582145798964ac26
#
_entry.id   53c181971a310b53582145798964ac26
#
_cell.length_a   1.000
_cell.length_b   1.000
_cell.length_c   1.000
_cell.angle_alpha   90.00
_cell.angle_beta   90.00
_cell.angle_gamma   90.00
#
_symmetry.space_group_name_H-M   'P 1'
#
loop_
_entity.id
_entity.type
_entity.pdbx_description
1 polymer ?
#
loop_
_entity_poly.entity_id
_entity_poly.type
_entity_poly.pdbx_seq_one_letter_code
_entity_poly.pdbx_strand_id
1 'polypeptide(L)'
;STAKYFTKDKLFIDENFGERKFGIDNWDELPKNFGKRQFDDFNYKLPNGESINEVIKREYDSLINILNNYYDKKILIVGHSTAIASLFSRWCKINYNGNYEFNGKVFFDGKWNYCETFKLEFDNNNNLIKIENIK
;
A
#
# COMPACT_ATOMS: atom_id res chain seq x y z
N SER A 1 -2.35 -2.92 -18.94
CA SER A 1 -2.44 -2.93 -17.48
C SER A 1 -2.32 -4.36 -16.95
N THR A 2 -1.59 -4.53 -15.85
CA THR A 2 -1.42 -5.85 -15.20
C THR A 2 -2.77 -6.48 -14.84
N ALA A 3 -3.73 -5.68 -14.41
CA ALA A 3 -5.04 -6.16 -13.99
C ALA A 3 -5.78 -6.92 -15.09
N LYS A 4 -5.56 -6.58 -16.35
CA LYS A 4 -6.21 -7.23 -17.49
C LYS A 4 -5.87 -8.72 -17.62
N TYR A 5 -4.76 -9.15 -17.04
CA TYR A 5 -4.33 -10.55 -17.09
C TYR A 5 -5.03 -11.42 -16.05
N PHE A 6 -5.68 -10.82 -15.04
CA PHE A 6 -6.25 -11.53 -13.92
C PHE A 6 -7.78 -11.56 -13.90
N THR A 7 -8.45 -10.80 -14.77
CA THR A 7 -9.89 -10.77 -14.79
C THR A 7 -10.45 -10.75 -16.19
N LYS A 8 -11.55 -11.50 -16.39
CA LYS A 8 -12.40 -11.45 -17.59
C LYS A 8 -13.66 -10.65 -17.32
N ASP A 9 -13.89 -10.29 -16.06
CA ASP A 9 -15.07 -9.56 -15.61
C ASP A 9 -14.83 -8.05 -15.67
N LYS A 10 -15.66 -7.29 -14.95
CA LYS A 10 -15.56 -5.84 -14.93
C LYS A 10 -14.21 -5.40 -14.34
N LEU A 11 -13.52 -4.55 -15.09
CA LEU A 11 -12.33 -3.87 -14.64
C LEU A 11 -12.69 -2.43 -14.28
N PHE A 12 -12.43 -2.06 -13.02
CA PHE A 12 -12.59 -0.68 -12.56
C PHE A 12 -11.21 -0.03 -12.44
N ILE A 13 -11.12 1.23 -12.84
CA ILE A 13 -9.89 2.01 -12.68
C ILE A 13 -10.12 2.99 -11.55
N ASP A 14 -9.27 2.92 -10.53
CA ASP A 14 -9.30 3.84 -9.40
C ASP A 14 -7.93 4.48 -9.26
N GLU A 15 -7.85 5.77 -9.59
CA GLU A 15 -6.60 6.53 -9.56
C GLU A 15 -6.03 6.66 -8.14
N ASN A 16 -6.87 6.48 -7.12
CA ASN A 16 -6.41 6.53 -5.72
C ASN A 16 -5.47 5.38 -5.35
N PHE A 17 -5.42 4.32 -6.15
CA PHE A 17 -4.45 3.24 -5.99
C PHE A 17 -3.20 3.43 -6.87
N GLY A 18 -3.02 4.60 -7.47
CA GLY A 18 -1.83 4.93 -8.23
C GLY A 18 -0.58 5.01 -7.36
N GLU A 19 0.58 4.99 -8.01
CA GLU A 19 1.86 5.04 -7.31
C GLU A 19 2.03 6.38 -6.57
N ARG A 20 2.81 6.33 -5.50
CA ARG A 20 3.17 7.51 -4.71
C ARG A 20 3.99 8.50 -5.54
N LYS A 21 3.63 9.76 -5.43
CA LYS A 21 4.39 10.86 -6.06
C LYS A 21 5.43 11.38 -5.08
N PHE A 22 6.69 11.41 -5.51
CA PHE A 22 7.79 11.94 -4.69
C PHE A 22 8.07 13.42 -4.95
N GLY A 23 7.55 13.98 -6.05
CA GLY A 23 7.75 15.39 -6.41
C GLY A 23 9.10 15.67 -7.05
N ILE A 24 9.71 14.66 -7.69
CA ILE A 24 11.01 14.76 -8.35
C ILE A 24 10.93 14.22 -9.78
N ASP A 25 11.81 14.69 -10.64
CA ASP A 25 11.93 14.17 -12.00
C ASP A 25 12.97 13.03 -12.08
N ASN A 26 14.00 13.08 -11.21
CA ASN A 26 15.06 12.07 -11.14
C ASN A 26 15.29 11.64 -9.69
N TRP A 27 15.63 10.38 -9.50
CA TRP A 27 15.88 9.82 -8.17
C TRP A 27 17.03 10.48 -7.42
N ASP A 28 18.01 11.03 -8.13
CA ASP A 28 19.15 11.74 -7.52
C ASP A 28 18.75 13.09 -6.91
N GLU A 29 17.55 13.59 -7.19
CA GLU A 29 17.01 14.79 -6.55
C GLU A 29 16.49 14.52 -5.12
N LEU A 30 16.36 13.26 -4.71
CA LEU A 30 15.96 12.94 -3.34
C LEU A 30 17.05 13.32 -2.35
N PRO A 31 16.70 14.00 -1.23
CA PRO A 31 17.65 14.24 -0.14
C PRO A 31 18.22 12.92 0.40
N LYS A 32 19.48 12.95 0.83
CA LYS A 32 20.18 11.74 1.30
C LYS A 32 19.48 11.02 2.44
N ASN A 33 18.77 11.77 3.30
CA ASN A 33 18.10 11.22 4.48
C ASN A 33 16.58 11.06 4.25
N PHE A 34 16.13 11.12 3.02
CA PHE A 34 14.69 11.08 2.72
C PHE A 34 14.01 9.85 3.31
N GLY A 35 14.57 8.67 3.09
CA GLY A 35 14.01 7.41 3.59
C GLY A 35 13.81 7.44 5.11
N LYS A 36 14.85 7.81 5.86
CA LYS A 36 14.78 7.88 7.32
C LYS A 36 13.81 8.96 7.78
N ARG A 37 13.84 10.14 7.16
CA ARG A 37 13.00 11.27 7.57
C ARG A 37 11.51 10.94 7.38
N GLN A 38 11.14 10.24 6.32
CA GLN A 38 9.75 9.87 6.11
C GLN A 38 9.26 8.81 7.12
N PHE A 39 10.13 7.93 7.59
CA PHE A 39 9.77 6.97 8.64
C PHE A 39 9.70 7.61 10.02
N ASP A 40 10.49 8.65 10.28
CA ASP A 40 10.42 9.41 11.53
C ASP A 40 9.22 10.36 11.56
N ASP A 41 8.78 10.82 10.39
CA ASP A 41 7.64 11.72 10.25
C ASP A 41 6.86 11.38 8.97
N PHE A 42 5.69 10.75 9.12
CA PHE A 42 4.84 10.35 8.01
C PHE A 42 4.22 11.53 7.26
N ASN A 43 4.32 12.75 7.78
CA ASN A 43 3.90 13.96 7.08
C ASN A 43 5.00 14.59 6.23
N TYR A 44 6.23 14.07 6.35
CA TYR A 44 7.36 14.58 5.57
C TYR A 44 7.17 14.31 4.08
N LYS A 45 7.37 15.35 3.28
CA LYS A 45 7.30 15.27 1.82
C LYS A 45 8.09 16.38 1.18
N LEU A 46 8.42 16.22 -0.11
CA LEU A 46 8.95 17.30 -0.94
C LEU A 46 7.80 18.17 -1.46
N PRO A 47 8.07 19.41 -1.91
CA PRO A 47 7.00 20.37 -2.23
C PRO A 47 5.94 19.89 -3.22
N ASN A 48 6.29 19.08 -4.20
CA ASN A 48 5.34 18.57 -5.20
C ASN A 48 5.04 17.08 -5.03
N GLY A 49 5.44 16.52 -3.90
CA GLY A 49 5.27 15.10 -3.63
C GLY A 49 4.16 14.82 -2.65
N GLU A 50 3.99 13.54 -2.35
CA GLU A 50 3.04 13.05 -1.35
C GLU A 50 3.80 12.57 -0.11
N SER A 51 3.23 12.80 1.07
CA SER A 51 3.68 12.17 2.29
C SER A 51 3.12 10.74 2.38
N ILE A 52 3.69 9.93 3.29
CA ILE A 52 3.13 8.60 3.58
C ILE A 52 1.67 8.73 4.04
N ASN A 53 1.37 9.69 4.92
CA ASN A 53 0.01 9.90 5.41
C ASN A 53 -0.97 10.28 4.31
N GLU A 54 -0.56 11.06 3.33
CA GLU A 54 -1.41 11.42 2.20
C GLU A 54 -1.73 10.20 1.32
N VAL A 55 -0.75 9.34 1.09
CA VAL A 55 -0.97 8.08 0.35
C VAL A 55 -1.89 7.15 1.13
N ILE A 56 -1.67 7.00 2.43
CA ILE A 56 -2.54 6.19 3.30
C ILE A 56 -3.98 6.69 3.20
N LYS A 57 -4.18 7.98 3.30
CA LYS A 57 -5.53 8.54 3.29
C LYS A 57 -6.27 8.23 1.99
N ARG A 58 -5.67 8.51 0.85
CA ARG A 58 -6.35 8.27 -0.44
C ARG A 58 -6.61 6.80 -0.70
N GLU A 59 -5.65 5.93 -0.39
CA GLU A 59 -5.82 4.49 -0.59
C GLU A 59 -6.80 3.88 0.40
N TYR A 60 -6.71 4.27 1.67
CA TYR A 60 -7.59 3.75 2.71
C TYR A 60 -9.05 4.16 2.47
N ASP A 61 -9.30 5.42 2.12
CA ASP A 61 -10.65 5.90 1.82
C ASP A 61 -11.27 5.11 0.66
N SER A 62 -10.49 4.85 -0.40
CA SER A 62 -10.95 4.03 -1.53
C SER A 62 -11.18 2.58 -1.13
N LEU A 63 -10.29 2.02 -0.32
CA LEU A 63 -10.43 0.64 0.16
C LEU A 63 -11.71 0.46 0.98
N ILE A 64 -11.98 1.37 1.92
CA ILE A 64 -13.19 1.31 2.75
C ILE A 64 -14.45 1.41 1.87
N ASN A 65 -14.43 2.28 0.87
CA ASN A 65 -15.54 2.40 -0.06
C ASN A 65 -15.78 1.08 -0.81
N ILE A 66 -14.72 0.42 -1.25
CA ILE A 66 -14.81 -0.88 -1.93
C ILE A 66 -15.36 -1.94 -0.96
N LEU A 67 -14.85 -2.01 0.25
CA LEU A 67 -15.32 -2.98 1.25
C LEU A 67 -16.80 -2.80 1.58
N ASN A 68 -17.28 -1.56 1.64
CA ASN A 68 -18.69 -1.28 1.91
C ASN A 68 -19.61 -1.62 0.73
N ASN A 69 -19.14 -1.38 -0.51
CA ASN A 69 -19.95 -1.59 -1.71
C ASN A 69 -19.92 -3.04 -2.21
N TYR A 70 -18.88 -3.78 -1.88
CA TYR A 70 -18.69 -5.16 -2.32
C TYR A 70 -18.53 -6.10 -1.13
N TYR A 71 -19.39 -5.90 -0.14
CA TYR A 71 -19.43 -6.71 1.07
C TYR A 71 -19.51 -8.19 0.72
N ASP A 72 -18.73 -9.01 1.44
CA ASP A 72 -18.69 -10.46 1.29
C ASP A 72 -18.25 -10.95 -0.10
N LYS A 73 -17.47 -10.14 -0.80
CA LYS A 73 -16.93 -10.49 -2.12
C LYS A 73 -15.42 -10.65 -2.04
N LYS A 74 -14.87 -11.43 -2.98
CA LYS A 74 -13.43 -11.52 -3.20
C LYS A 74 -13.05 -10.45 -4.22
N ILE A 75 -12.11 -9.58 -3.84
CA ILE A 75 -11.72 -8.43 -4.63
C ILE A 75 -10.23 -8.51 -4.90
N LEU A 76 -9.82 -8.32 -6.15
CA LEU A 76 -8.42 -8.18 -6.52
C LEU A 76 -8.13 -6.71 -6.77
N ILE A 77 -7.15 -6.19 -6.05
CA ILE A 77 -6.63 -4.83 -6.26
C ILE A 77 -5.21 -4.95 -6.80
N VAL A 78 -4.95 -4.28 -7.92
CA VAL A 78 -3.60 -4.21 -8.50
C VAL A 78 -3.08 -2.79 -8.30
N GLY A 79 -1.94 -2.69 -7.66
CA GLY A 79 -1.33 -1.41 -7.31
C GLY A 79 0.18 -1.44 -7.45
N HIS A 80 0.82 -0.50 -6.81
CA HIS A 80 2.26 -0.27 -6.89
C HIS A 80 2.91 -0.44 -5.53
N SER A 81 4.16 -0.93 -5.51
CA SER A 81 4.84 -1.34 -4.28
C SER A 81 4.93 -0.24 -3.21
N THR A 82 5.35 0.96 -3.59
CA THR A 82 5.52 2.04 -2.61
C THR A 82 4.17 2.50 -2.04
N ALA A 83 3.16 2.57 -2.87
CA ALA A 83 1.80 2.93 -2.43
C ALA A 83 1.20 1.85 -1.52
N ILE A 84 1.36 0.57 -1.88
CA ILE A 84 0.91 -0.55 -1.05
C ILE A 84 1.65 -0.56 0.29
N ALA A 85 2.96 -0.35 0.28
CA ALA A 85 3.75 -0.27 1.51
C ALA A 85 3.27 0.86 2.42
N SER A 86 2.95 2.02 1.84
CA SER A 86 2.39 3.14 2.59
C SER A 86 1.06 2.75 3.25
N LEU A 87 0.16 2.13 2.51
CA LEU A 87 -1.12 1.66 3.05
C LEU A 87 -0.90 0.65 4.19
N PHE A 88 0.02 -0.29 4.02
CA PHE A 88 0.32 -1.28 5.06
C PHE A 88 0.84 -0.64 6.35
N SER A 89 1.48 0.53 6.26
CA SER A 89 1.96 1.26 7.45
C SER A 89 0.83 1.65 8.40
N ARG A 90 -0.42 1.66 7.92
CA ARG A 90 -1.58 1.94 8.76
C ARG A 90 -1.86 0.81 9.76
N TRP A 91 -1.60 -0.44 9.37
CA TRP A 91 -1.92 -1.61 10.19
C TRP A 91 -0.70 -2.33 10.72
N CYS A 92 0.41 -2.19 10.03
CA CYS A 92 1.59 -3.04 10.21
C CYS A 92 2.76 -2.23 10.74
N LYS A 93 3.64 -2.90 11.46
CA LYS A 93 4.95 -2.36 11.81
C LYS A 93 5.92 -2.73 10.69
N ILE A 94 6.54 -1.72 10.09
CA ILE A 94 7.57 -1.91 9.08
C ILE A 94 8.92 -1.62 9.77
N ASN A 95 9.74 -2.65 9.92
CA ASN A 95 11.03 -2.52 10.57
C ASN A 95 12.07 -1.94 9.60
N TYR A 96 13.07 -1.28 10.15
CA TYR A 96 14.15 -0.69 9.36
C TYR A 96 14.91 -1.74 8.54
N ASN A 97 14.99 -3.00 9.04
CA ASN A 97 15.60 -4.12 8.32
C ASN A 97 14.74 -4.64 7.15
N GLY A 98 13.57 -4.06 6.93
CA GLY A 98 12.68 -4.42 5.84
C GLY A 98 11.53 -5.34 6.20
N ASN A 99 11.53 -5.98 7.36
CA ASN A 99 10.46 -6.89 7.76
C ASN A 99 9.15 -6.15 8.06
N TYR A 100 8.05 -6.74 7.59
CA TYR A 100 6.69 -6.25 7.85
C TYR A 100 6.01 -7.17 8.85
N GLU A 101 5.49 -6.62 9.94
CA GLU A 101 4.84 -7.38 11.01
C GLU A 101 3.39 -6.92 11.20
N PHE A 102 2.50 -7.88 11.40
CA PHE A 102 1.12 -7.62 11.80
C PHE A 102 0.82 -8.43 13.06
N ASN A 103 0.35 -7.75 14.10
CA ASN A 103 0.07 -8.35 15.42
C ASN A 103 1.26 -9.15 15.97
N GLY A 104 2.47 -8.62 15.79
CA GLY A 104 3.70 -9.25 16.29
C GLY A 104 4.24 -10.38 15.43
N LYS A 105 3.62 -10.69 14.30
CA LYS A 105 4.05 -11.76 13.40
C LYS A 105 4.57 -11.19 12.08
N VAL A 106 5.78 -11.58 11.68
CA VAL A 106 6.36 -11.20 10.39
C VAL A 106 5.65 -11.99 9.27
N PHE A 107 5.15 -11.27 8.26
CA PHE A 107 4.51 -11.90 7.10
C PHE A 107 5.23 -11.58 5.78
N PHE A 108 6.17 -10.66 5.77
CA PHE A 108 6.86 -10.24 4.56
C PHE A 108 8.27 -9.70 4.91
N ASP A 109 9.25 -10.02 4.08
CA ASP A 109 10.64 -9.61 4.29
C ASP A 109 10.98 -8.25 3.69
N GLY A 110 10.02 -7.60 3.03
CA GLY A 110 10.23 -6.29 2.42
C GLY A 110 10.89 -6.32 1.04
N LYS A 111 11.17 -7.49 0.52
CA LYS A 111 11.76 -7.64 -0.82
C LYS A 111 10.67 -7.74 -1.87
N TRP A 112 10.37 -6.62 -2.50
CA TRP A 112 9.31 -6.53 -3.51
C TRP A 112 9.77 -7.15 -4.83
N ASN A 113 9.10 -8.22 -5.23
CA ASN A 113 9.29 -8.86 -6.52
C ASN A 113 8.12 -8.54 -7.45
N TYR A 114 8.24 -8.90 -8.73
CA TYR A 114 7.11 -8.75 -9.65
C TYR A 114 5.94 -9.62 -9.17
N CYS A 115 4.74 -9.05 -9.27
CA CYS A 115 3.51 -9.72 -8.86
C CYS A 115 3.51 -10.18 -7.39
N GLU A 116 4.17 -9.43 -6.51
CA GLU A 116 4.11 -9.69 -5.07
C GLU A 116 2.66 -9.59 -4.63
N THR A 117 2.15 -10.62 -3.96
CA THR A 117 0.73 -10.77 -3.68
C THR A 117 0.47 -10.94 -2.20
N PHE A 118 -0.55 -10.26 -1.70
CA PHE A 118 -0.97 -10.34 -0.30
C PHE A 118 -2.46 -10.62 -0.24
N LYS A 119 -2.84 -11.46 0.73
CA LYS A 119 -4.25 -11.71 1.05
C LYS A 119 -4.59 -11.03 2.35
N LEU A 120 -5.60 -10.19 2.30
CA LEU A 120 -6.10 -9.44 3.46
C LEU A 120 -7.51 -9.89 3.78
N GLU A 121 -7.80 -10.08 5.06
CA GLU A 121 -9.14 -10.40 5.54
C GLU A 121 -9.59 -9.32 6.51
N PHE A 122 -10.82 -8.86 6.32
CA PHE A 122 -11.43 -7.80 7.12
C PHE A 122 -12.69 -8.34 7.82
N ASP A 123 -12.96 -7.84 9.02
CA ASP A 123 -14.20 -8.15 9.74
C ASP A 123 -15.37 -7.28 9.25
N ASN A 124 -16.54 -7.44 9.86
CA ASN A 124 -17.74 -6.69 9.48
C ASN A 124 -17.63 -5.17 9.75
N ASN A 125 -16.67 -4.77 10.56
CA ASN A 125 -16.41 -3.36 10.87
C ASN A 125 -15.24 -2.78 10.06
N ASN A 126 -14.82 -3.49 9.02
CA ASN A 126 -13.69 -3.11 8.14
C ASN A 126 -12.35 -3.04 8.88
N ASN A 127 -12.19 -3.81 9.95
CA ASN A 127 -10.91 -3.96 10.62
C ASN A 127 -10.12 -5.10 9.98
N LEU A 128 -8.82 -4.87 9.74
CA LEU A 128 -7.94 -5.92 9.23
C LEU A 128 -7.71 -6.95 10.33
N ILE A 129 -8.05 -8.21 10.05
CA ILE A 129 -7.89 -9.32 11.00
C ILE A 129 -6.79 -10.29 10.60
N LYS A 130 -6.43 -10.33 9.33
CA LYS A 130 -5.37 -11.22 8.85
C LYS A 130 -4.73 -10.65 7.59
N ILE A 131 -3.43 -10.81 7.50
CA ILE A 131 -2.66 -10.51 6.30
C ILE A 131 -1.61 -11.59 6.10
N GLU A 132 -1.45 -12.05 4.86
CA GLU A 132 -0.42 -13.02 4.53
C GLU A 132 0.15 -12.72 3.13
N ASN A 133 1.44 -13.00 2.99
CA ASN A 133 2.12 -12.91 1.69
C ASN A 133 1.93 -14.25 0.97
N ILE A 134 1.29 -14.21 -0.19
CA ILE A 134 1.00 -15.41 -1.00
C ILE A 134 2.18 -15.66 -1.94
N LYS A 135 2.76 -16.84 -1.83
CA LYS A 135 3.89 -17.26 -2.69
C LYS A 135 3.45 -18.26 -3.75
#